data_aa1bb67c087d8ce13364514958949777
#
_entry.id   aa1bb67c087d8ce13364514958949777
#
_cell.length_a   1.000
_cell.length_b   1.000
_cell.length_c   1.000
_cell.angle_alpha   90.00
_cell.angle_beta   90.00
_cell.angle_gamma   90.00
#
_symmetry.space_group_name_H-M   'P 1'
#
loop_
_entity.id
_entity.type
_entity.pdbx_description
1 polymer ?
#
loop_
_entity_poly.entity_id
_entity_poly.type
_entity_poly.pdbx_seq_one_letter_code
_entity_poly.pdbx_strand_id
1 'polypeptide(L)'
;MRTKRKSRNSRSKAPSLFRAFGLDKGSRQDARDQSIVEYLGYSNCSKDGILDLVDGTQARYLRVHSTDLYSLDDETRSKYLDSFTTFNRIYSNDYKIVVMSTRIDTSEQQQYFRHLKNGIRSPKTRYEKMRLRLVNEMLLQSVMLSRNTEDYSDVQFYIMIFGEDLHDIRVNTRTAQFADQGLMAVSYTHL
;
A
#
# COMPACT_ATOMS: atom_id res chain seq x y z
N MET A 1 -75.69 25.72 21.04
CA MET A 1 -74.34 25.22 21.53
C MET A 1 -74.07 23.85 20.94
N ARG A 2 -73.11 23.78 20.01
CA ARG A 2 -72.71 22.55 19.32
C ARG A 2 -71.35 22.17 19.80
N THR A 3 -71.19 21.09 20.56
CA THR A 3 -69.95 20.54 21.03
C THR A 3 -69.36 19.61 19.97
N LYS A 4 -68.18 19.98 19.39
CA LYS A 4 -67.36 19.14 18.46
C LYS A 4 -66.59 18.10 19.26
N ARG A 5 -66.88 16.81 19.08
CA ARG A 5 -66.09 15.68 19.53
C ARG A 5 -64.83 15.58 18.65
N LYS A 6 -63.64 15.75 19.23
CA LYS A 6 -62.32 15.41 18.60
C LYS A 6 -62.08 13.91 18.72
N SER A 7 -62.11 13.23 17.59
CA SER A 7 -61.62 11.85 17.44
C SER A 7 -60.10 11.82 17.54
N ARG A 8 -59.56 11.21 18.59
CA ARG A 8 -58.13 10.87 18.70
C ARG A 8 -57.90 9.54 17.98
N ASN A 9 -57.38 9.60 16.78
CA ASN A 9 -56.86 8.44 16.04
C ASN A 9 -55.41 8.22 16.42
N SER A 10 -55.14 7.41 17.46
CA SER A 10 -53.78 6.95 17.82
C SER A 10 -53.43 5.74 16.94
N ARG A 11 -52.88 6.00 15.75
CA ARG A 11 -52.20 4.96 15.00
C ARG A 11 -50.83 4.74 15.63
N SER A 12 -50.67 3.65 16.38
CA SER A 12 -49.38 3.09 16.77
C SER A 12 -48.59 2.71 15.51
N LYS A 13 -47.59 3.50 15.17
CA LYS A 13 -46.62 3.14 14.13
C LYS A 13 -45.74 2.02 14.69
N ALA A 14 -45.91 0.81 14.21
CA ALA A 14 -44.93 -0.27 14.43
C ALA A 14 -43.56 0.20 13.99
N PRO A 15 -42.48 -0.04 14.75
CA PRO A 15 -41.13 0.32 14.33
C PRO A 15 -40.78 -0.49 13.09
N SER A 16 -40.43 0.20 11.99
CA SER A 16 -39.98 -0.47 10.78
C SER A 16 -38.73 -1.28 11.07
N LEU A 17 -38.67 -2.54 10.62
CA LEU A 17 -37.53 -3.44 10.73
C LEU A 17 -36.25 -2.81 10.24
N PHE A 18 -36.29 -1.82 9.33
CA PHE A 18 -35.15 -1.06 8.83
C PHE A 18 -34.44 -0.20 9.89
N ARG A 19 -35.12 0.18 10.98
CA ARG A 19 -34.52 0.95 12.09
C ARG A 19 -33.65 0.07 13.00
N ALA A 20 -33.96 -1.23 13.07
CA ALA A 20 -33.23 -2.19 13.89
C ALA A 20 -31.87 -2.58 13.29
N PHE A 21 -31.68 -2.37 12.00
CA PHE A 21 -30.42 -2.67 11.28
C PHE A 21 -29.55 -1.43 10.98
N GLY A 22 -29.85 -0.27 11.57
CA GLY A 22 -29.03 0.94 11.36
C GLY A 22 -29.07 1.52 9.93
N LEU A 23 -30.00 1.07 9.07
CA LEU A 23 -30.15 1.53 7.70
C LEU A 23 -31.17 2.67 7.62
N ASP A 24 -31.03 3.69 8.45
CA ASP A 24 -31.84 4.91 8.32
C ASP A 24 -31.31 5.73 7.14
N LYS A 25 -32.20 6.37 6.38
CA LYS A 25 -31.89 7.16 5.19
C LYS A 25 -30.93 8.33 5.48
N GLY A 26 -30.82 8.78 6.74
CA GLY A 26 -29.85 9.77 7.19
C GLY A 26 -28.40 9.28 7.04
N SER A 27 -28.13 8.00 7.39
CA SER A 27 -26.78 7.44 7.33
C SER A 27 -26.23 7.26 5.90
N ARG A 28 -27.12 7.20 4.89
CA ARG A 28 -26.71 7.10 3.47
C ARG A 28 -26.28 8.43 2.87
N GLN A 29 -26.76 9.53 3.39
CA GLN A 29 -26.37 10.87 2.93
C GLN A 29 -25.02 11.24 3.52
N ASP A 30 -24.81 10.96 4.80
CA ASP A 30 -23.54 11.16 5.50
C ASP A 30 -22.42 10.30 4.89
N ALA A 31 -22.73 9.06 4.46
CA ALA A 31 -21.76 8.19 3.80
C ALA A 31 -21.35 8.66 2.40
N ARG A 32 -22.12 9.55 1.75
CA ARG A 32 -21.77 10.13 0.44
C ARG A 32 -20.83 11.33 0.55
N ASP A 33 -20.88 12.02 1.68
CA ASP A 33 -20.08 13.22 1.93
C ASP A 33 -18.78 12.90 2.67
N GLN A 34 -18.62 11.65 3.18
CA GLN A 34 -17.39 11.21 3.83
C GLN A 34 -16.29 11.04 2.78
N SER A 35 -15.17 11.73 3.00
CA SER A 35 -13.97 11.56 2.19
C SER A 35 -13.46 10.13 2.31
N ILE A 36 -12.92 9.57 1.21
CA ILE A 36 -12.28 8.24 1.22
C ILE A 36 -11.18 8.13 2.29
N VAL A 37 -10.61 9.28 2.69
CA VAL A 37 -9.59 9.39 3.74
C VAL A 37 -10.14 8.97 5.11
N GLU A 38 -11.43 9.15 5.39
CA GLU A 38 -12.05 8.75 6.67
C GLU A 38 -12.17 7.24 6.83
N TYR A 39 -12.14 6.50 5.71
CA TYR A 39 -12.10 5.03 5.71
C TYR A 39 -10.68 4.47 5.82
N LEU A 40 -9.68 5.30 5.58
CA LEU A 40 -8.29 4.93 5.78
C LEU A 40 -8.00 5.03 7.28
N GLY A 41 -7.54 3.98 7.90
CA GLY A 41 -7.29 3.92 9.35
C GLY A 41 -6.18 4.88 9.85
N TYR A 42 -5.77 5.87 9.04
CA TYR A 42 -4.77 6.88 9.39
C TYR A 42 -5.28 8.29 9.11
N SER A 43 -4.86 9.25 9.94
CA SER A 43 -5.24 10.66 9.87
C SER A 43 -4.19 11.54 9.20
N ASN A 44 -2.92 11.17 9.29
CA ASN A 44 -1.80 11.96 8.78
C ASN A 44 -0.61 11.06 8.43
N CYS A 45 0.28 11.57 7.55
CA CYS A 45 1.55 10.95 7.23
C CYS A 45 2.67 11.99 7.34
N SER A 46 3.67 11.72 8.18
CA SER A 46 4.82 12.59 8.31
C SER A 46 5.78 12.43 7.13
N LYS A 47 6.69 13.42 6.94
CA LYS A 47 7.77 13.33 5.92
C LYS A 47 8.72 12.14 6.15
N ASP A 48 8.79 11.65 7.37
CA ASP A 48 9.62 10.49 7.76
C ASP A 48 8.90 9.16 7.51
N GLY A 49 7.72 9.17 6.88
CA GLY A 49 6.94 7.96 6.61
C GLY A 49 6.29 7.34 7.85
N ILE A 50 6.03 8.15 8.88
CA ILE A 50 5.28 7.74 10.06
C ILE A 50 3.82 8.14 9.86
N LEU A 51 2.92 7.20 10.05
CA LEU A 51 1.47 7.37 9.96
C LEU A 51 0.90 7.59 11.34
N ASP A 52 0.09 8.64 11.49
CA ASP A 52 -0.73 8.84 12.68
C ASP A 52 -2.06 8.11 12.45
N LEU A 53 -2.36 7.12 13.28
CA LEU A 53 -3.58 6.32 13.19
C LEU A 53 -4.76 7.06 13.86
N VAL A 54 -5.97 6.66 13.50
CA VAL A 54 -7.20 7.29 14.01
C VAL A 54 -7.38 7.04 15.51
N ASP A 55 -6.84 5.95 16.03
CA ASP A 55 -6.86 5.59 17.46
C ASP A 55 -5.83 6.36 18.31
N GLY A 56 -5.03 7.23 17.68
CA GLY A 56 -3.98 8.02 18.32
C GLY A 56 -2.63 7.33 18.41
N THR A 57 -2.52 6.08 17.98
CA THR A 57 -1.24 5.37 17.89
C THR A 57 -0.51 5.72 16.58
N GLN A 58 0.73 5.30 16.46
CA GLN A 58 1.55 5.54 15.29
C GLN A 58 1.96 4.22 14.63
N ALA A 59 2.10 4.26 13.31
CA ALA A 59 2.56 3.12 12.55
C ALA A 59 3.60 3.51 11.51
N ARG A 60 4.44 2.54 11.11
CA ARG A 60 5.43 2.70 10.06
C ARG A 60 5.54 1.44 9.23
N TYR A 61 5.62 1.61 7.92
CA TYR A 61 5.90 0.52 7.01
C TYR A 61 7.39 0.39 6.75
N LEU A 62 7.91 -0.82 6.91
CA LEU A 62 9.26 -1.19 6.55
C LEU A 62 9.18 -2.15 5.36
N ARG A 63 9.78 -1.77 4.24
CA ARG A 63 9.80 -2.63 3.05
C ARG A 63 10.78 -3.78 3.28
N VAL A 64 10.32 -5.00 2.99
CA VAL A 64 11.13 -6.20 3.05
C VAL A 64 11.54 -6.58 1.64
N HIS A 65 12.84 -6.80 1.40
CA HIS A 65 13.29 -7.40 0.15
C HIS A 65 12.94 -8.88 0.16
N SER A 66 11.99 -9.26 -0.67
CA SER A 66 11.64 -10.66 -0.85
C SER A 66 12.62 -11.33 -1.80
N THR A 67 13.05 -12.54 -1.41
CA THR A 67 13.86 -13.42 -2.25
C THR A 67 13.08 -14.70 -2.48
N ASP A 68 13.15 -15.23 -3.70
CA ASP A 68 12.54 -16.53 -4.00
C ASP A 68 13.35 -17.65 -3.30
N LEU A 69 12.79 -18.17 -2.22
CA LEU A 69 13.43 -19.22 -1.42
C LEU A 69 13.62 -20.53 -2.17
N TYR A 70 12.85 -20.79 -3.24
CA TYR A 70 12.98 -22.00 -4.04
C TYR A 70 14.19 -21.96 -4.99
N SER A 71 14.64 -20.77 -5.35
CA SER A 71 15.82 -20.58 -6.20
C SER A 71 17.14 -20.60 -5.43
N LEU A 72 17.09 -20.60 -4.09
CA LEU A 72 18.28 -20.58 -3.24
C LEU A 72 18.76 -22.00 -2.94
N ASP A 73 20.06 -22.12 -2.72
CA ASP A 73 20.68 -23.31 -2.14
C ASP A 73 20.22 -23.52 -0.67
N ASP A 74 20.34 -24.73 -0.18
CA ASP A 74 19.84 -25.11 1.14
C ASP A 74 20.51 -24.34 2.28
N GLU A 75 21.80 -24.01 2.15
CA GLU A 75 22.54 -23.24 3.15
C GLU A 75 22.03 -21.79 3.23
N THR A 76 21.87 -21.13 2.09
CA THR A 76 21.35 -19.75 2.01
C THR A 76 19.90 -19.69 2.48
N ARG A 77 19.07 -20.68 2.09
CA ARG A 77 17.68 -20.79 2.57
C ARG A 77 17.60 -20.93 4.09
N SER A 78 18.46 -21.77 4.68
CA SER A 78 18.52 -21.92 6.14
C SER A 78 18.89 -20.60 6.83
N LYS A 79 19.84 -19.83 6.29
CA LYS A 79 20.22 -18.52 6.82
C LYS A 79 19.05 -17.52 6.82
N TYR A 80 18.21 -17.51 5.77
CA TYR A 80 17.01 -16.68 5.74
C TYR A 80 15.99 -17.08 6.81
N LEU A 81 15.75 -18.38 6.99
CA LEU A 81 14.85 -18.89 8.01
C LEU A 81 15.34 -18.59 9.44
N ASP A 82 16.66 -18.72 9.65
CA ASP A 82 17.29 -18.40 10.93
C ASP A 82 17.23 -16.89 11.22
N SER A 83 17.39 -16.04 10.19
CA SER A 83 17.23 -14.59 10.32
C SER A 83 15.81 -14.22 10.71
N PHE A 84 14.80 -14.79 10.05
CA PHE A 84 13.40 -14.54 10.40
C PHE A 84 13.08 -15.03 11.83
N THR A 85 13.63 -16.19 12.23
CA THR A 85 13.51 -16.70 13.60
C THR A 85 14.16 -15.74 14.60
N THR A 86 15.34 -15.22 14.27
CA THR A 86 16.06 -14.26 15.10
C THR A 86 15.31 -12.94 15.21
N PHE A 87 14.75 -12.45 14.10
CA PHE A 87 13.87 -11.28 14.12
C PHE A 87 12.72 -11.45 15.13
N ASN A 88 12.00 -12.58 15.08
CA ASN A 88 10.89 -12.86 16.00
C ASN A 88 11.32 -13.04 17.46
N ARG A 89 12.56 -13.38 17.72
CA ARG A 89 13.10 -13.48 19.09
C ARG A 89 13.50 -12.12 19.66
N ILE A 90 14.03 -11.23 18.83
CA ILE A 90 14.53 -9.91 19.25
C ILE A 90 13.40 -8.89 19.27
N TYR A 91 12.56 -8.88 18.23
CA TYR A 91 11.43 -7.96 18.12
C TYR A 91 10.21 -8.54 18.84
N SER A 92 9.98 -8.07 20.07
CA SER A 92 8.92 -8.58 20.95
C SER A 92 7.60 -7.80 20.85
N ASN A 93 7.59 -6.66 20.15
CA ASN A 93 6.41 -5.83 20.01
C ASN A 93 5.53 -6.34 18.85
N ASP A 94 4.28 -5.92 18.85
CA ASP A 94 3.33 -6.28 17.80
C ASP A 94 3.77 -5.73 16.45
N TYR A 95 3.61 -6.55 15.42
CA TYR A 95 3.81 -6.14 14.04
C TYR A 95 2.82 -6.85 13.11
N LYS A 96 2.64 -6.33 11.92
CA LYS A 96 1.78 -6.90 10.89
C LYS A 96 2.54 -7.06 9.59
N ILE A 97 2.45 -8.24 8.99
CA ILE A 97 2.94 -8.45 7.62
C ILE A 97 1.86 -7.98 6.65
N VAL A 98 2.24 -7.07 5.77
CA VAL A 98 1.35 -6.52 4.75
C VAL A 98 1.92 -6.85 3.38
N VAL A 99 1.10 -7.49 2.56
CA VAL A 99 1.44 -7.84 1.18
C VAL A 99 0.63 -6.93 0.27
N MET A 100 1.32 -6.18 -0.57
CA MET A 100 0.69 -5.25 -1.51
C MET A 100 1.08 -5.59 -2.94
N SER A 101 0.08 -5.63 -3.80
CA SER A 101 0.29 -5.69 -5.24
C SER A 101 0.42 -4.26 -5.77
N THR A 102 1.56 -3.95 -6.35
CA THR A 102 1.87 -2.63 -6.88
C THR A 102 2.10 -2.69 -8.40
N ARG A 103 1.98 -1.56 -9.05
CA ARG A 103 2.34 -1.45 -10.47
C ARG A 103 3.83 -1.64 -10.64
N ILE A 104 4.22 -2.31 -11.72
CA ILE A 104 5.63 -2.39 -12.09
C ILE A 104 6.12 -0.99 -12.45
N ASP A 105 7.14 -0.53 -11.76
CA ASP A 105 7.80 0.74 -12.09
C ASP A 105 8.85 0.51 -13.18
N THR A 106 8.56 1.02 -14.36
CA THR A 106 9.47 1.00 -15.51
C THR A 106 10.03 2.38 -15.84
N SER A 107 9.98 3.33 -14.90
CA SER A 107 10.36 4.74 -15.13
C SER A 107 11.81 4.88 -15.57
N GLU A 108 12.74 4.17 -14.94
CA GLU A 108 14.16 4.20 -15.29
C GLU A 108 14.41 3.63 -16.69
N GLN A 109 13.78 2.50 -17.04
CA GLN A 109 13.88 1.90 -18.36
C GLN A 109 13.30 2.83 -19.44
N GLN A 110 12.15 3.46 -19.16
CA GLN A 110 11.57 4.44 -20.07
C GLN A 110 12.48 5.66 -20.28
N GLN A 111 13.11 6.18 -19.22
CA GLN A 111 14.08 7.26 -19.32
C GLN A 111 15.29 6.84 -20.14
N TYR A 112 15.83 5.65 -19.90
CA TYR A 112 16.96 5.11 -20.66
C TYR A 112 16.63 4.99 -22.16
N PHE A 113 15.48 4.41 -22.52
CA PHE A 113 15.07 4.28 -23.92
C PHE A 113 14.77 5.63 -24.58
N ARG A 114 14.21 6.60 -23.84
CA ARG A 114 14.04 7.97 -24.33
C ARG A 114 15.39 8.64 -24.59
N HIS A 115 16.36 8.44 -23.72
CA HIS A 115 17.72 8.94 -23.92
C HIS A 115 18.37 8.35 -25.19
N LEU A 116 18.31 7.03 -25.37
CA LEU A 116 18.79 6.36 -26.57
C LEU A 116 18.11 6.87 -27.86
N LYS A 117 16.79 7.05 -27.82
CA LYS A 117 16.02 7.59 -28.94
C LYS A 117 16.47 9.01 -29.29
N ASN A 118 16.66 9.87 -28.31
CA ASN A 118 17.09 11.24 -28.53
C ASN A 118 18.52 11.34 -29.10
N GLY A 119 19.37 10.35 -28.85
CA GLY A 119 20.68 10.23 -29.47
C GLY A 119 20.66 9.93 -30.98
N ILE A 120 19.53 9.38 -31.49
CA ILE A 120 19.36 9.03 -32.91
C ILE A 120 18.44 10.04 -33.60
N ARG A 121 18.91 11.28 -33.77
CA ARG A 121 18.05 12.37 -34.31
C ARG A 121 17.73 12.25 -35.79
N SER A 122 18.64 11.68 -36.62
CA SER A 122 18.47 11.59 -38.07
C SER A 122 19.10 10.31 -38.60
N PRO A 123 18.40 9.15 -38.54
CA PRO A 123 18.95 7.88 -38.97
C PRO A 123 19.15 7.86 -40.49
N LYS A 124 20.39 7.81 -40.93
CA LYS A 124 20.79 7.76 -42.35
C LYS A 124 21.00 6.33 -42.83
N THR A 125 21.66 5.52 -42.02
CA THR A 125 22.01 4.13 -42.37
C THR A 125 20.87 3.17 -42.07
N ARG A 126 20.86 2.01 -42.76
CA ARG A 126 19.93 0.91 -42.48
C ARG A 126 20.02 0.44 -41.02
N TYR A 127 21.25 0.41 -40.48
CA TYR A 127 21.48 0.02 -39.09
C TYR A 127 20.87 1.00 -38.08
N GLU A 128 21.05 2.31 -38.28
CA GLU A 128 20.47 3.35 -37.42
C GLU A 128 18.93 3.32 -37.45
N LYS A 129 18.32 3.09 -38.62
CA LYS A 129 16.87 2.93 -38.76
C LYS A 129 16.37 1.72 -37.97
N MET A 130 17.07 0.59 -38.06
CA MET A 130 16.73 -0.63 -37.33
C MET A 130 16.87 -0.43 -35.82
N ARG A 131 17.97 0.20 -35.39
CA ARG A 131 18.19 0.54 -33.97
C ARG A 131 17.11 1.47 -33.43
N LEU A 132 16.71 2.50 -34.16
CA LEU A 132 15.63 3.39 -33.78
C LEU A 132 14.30 2.65 -33.63
N ARG A 133 13.98 1.74 -34.56
CA ARG A 133 12.78 0.90 -34.50
C ARG A 133 12.79 0.06 -33.22
N LEU A 134 13.90 -0.62 -32.92
CA LEU A 134 14.04 -1.45 -31.72
C LEU A 134 13.87 -0.63 -30.44
N VAL A 135 14.52 0.54 -30.34
CA VAL A 135 14.39 1.43 -29.17
C VAL A 135 12.95 1.92 -28.98
N ASN A 136 12.23 2.24 -30.07
CA ASN A 136 10.82 2.63 -29.98
C ASN A 136 9.96 1.46 -29.50
N GLU A 137 10.21 0.25 -29.96
CA GLU A 137 9.48 -0.95 -29.55
C GLU A 137 9.70 -1.25 -28.06
N MET A 138 10.95 -1.21 -27.60
CA MET A 138 11.28 -1.40 -26.17
C MET A 138 10.67 -0.32 -25.27
N LEU A 139 10.66 0.94 -25.75
CA LEU A 139 9.96 2.02 -25.04
C LEU A 139 8.46 1.76 -24.95
N LEU A 140 7.83 1.35 -26.03
CA LEU A 140 6.40 1.03 -26.07
C LEU A 140 6.07 -0.13 -25.11
N GLN A 141 6.88 -1.20 -25.12
CA GLN A 141 6.72 -2.33 -24.21
C GLN A 141 6.85 -1.90 -22.75
N SER A 142 7.86 -1.08 -22.42
CA SER A 142 8.02 -0.55 -21.05
C SER A 142 6.81 0.26 -20.58
N VAL A 143 6.22 1.08 -21.48
CA VAL A 143 5.01 1.85 -21.17
C VAL A 143 3.79 0.93 -21.00
N MET A 144 3.66 -0.10 -21.83
CA MET A 144 2.57 -1.08 -21.72
C MET A 144 2.64 -1.85 -20.40
N LEU A 145 3.82 -2.31 -19.99
CA LEU A 145 4.03 -3.01 -18.72
C LEU A 145 3.62 -2.15 -17.52
N SER A 146 3.96 -0.85 -17.53
CA SER A 146 3.58 0.05 -16.43
C SER A 146 2.09 0.41 -16.40
N ARG A 147 1.36 0.26 -17.51
CA ARG A 147 -0.06 0.59 -17.61
C ARG A 147 -0.98 -0.59 -17.34
N ASN A 148 -0.56 -1.79 -17.71
CA ASN A 148 -1.36 -3.00 -17.59
C ASN A 148 -1.18 -3.64 -16.21
N THR A 149 -1.90 -3.12 -15.21
CA THR A 149 -1.87 -3.58 -13.82
C THR A 149 -2.64 -4.86 -13.58
N GLU A 150 -3.54 -5.25 -14.50
CA GLU A 150 -4.34 -6.46 -14.34
C GLU A 150 -3.50 -7.72 -14.60
N ASP A 151 -2.62 -7.66 -15.62
CA ASP A 151 -1.81 -8.81 -16.01
C ASP A 151 -0.39 -8.79 -15.36
N TYR A 152 0.10 -7.59 -15.01
CA TYR A 152 1.46 -7.41 -14.51
C TYR A 152 1.46 -6.56 -13.25
N SER A 153 1.69 -7.20 -12.12
CA SER A 153 1.86 -6.54 -10.82
C SER A 153 3.11 -7.04 -10.13
N ASP A 154 3.76 -6.16 -9.40
CA ASP A 154 4.85 -6.48 -8.50
C ASP A 154 4.28 -6.71 -7.11
N VAL A 155 4.63 -7.82 -6.48
CA VAL A 155 4.20 -8.13 -5.12
C VAL A 155 5.27 -7.67 -4.15
N GLN A 156 4.93 -6.72 -3.30
CA GLN A 156 5.83 -6.16 -2.31
C GLN A 156 5.40 -6.54 -0.90
N PHE A 157 6.37 -6.86 -0.08
CA PHE A 157 6.17 -7.25 1.31
C PHE A 157 6.61 -6.11 2.23
N TYR A 158 5.80 -5.83 3.23
CA TYR A 158 6.07 -4.83 4.25
C TYR A 158 5.84 -5.40 5.63
N ILE A 159 6.65 -4.97 6.58
CA ILE A 159 6.37 -5.12 8.00
C ILE A 159 5.84 -3.78 8.50
N MET A 160 4.60 -3.77 8.97
CA MET A 160 3.99 -2.63 9.62
C MET A 160 4.25 -2.75 11.11
N ILE A 161 4.96 -1.82 11.68
CA ILE A 161 5.28 -1.72 13.10
C ILE A 161 4.45 -0.60 13.74
N PHE A 162 4.19 -0.73 15.02
CA PHE A 162 3.35 0.17 15.79
C PHE A 162 4.14 0.82 16.93
N GLY A 163 3.66 1.97 17.40
CA GLY A 163 4.16 2.67 18.56
C GLY A 163 3.06 3.53 19.17
N GLU A 164 3.11 3.74 20.47
CA GLU A 164 2.16 4.61 21.18
C GLU A 164 2.43 6.08 20.88
N ASP A 165 3.69 6.45 20.68
CA ASP A 165 4.11 7.81 20.37
C ASP A 165 5.29 7.86 19.38
N LEU A 166 5.74 9.10 19.04
CA LEU A 166 6.82 9.35 18.09
C LEU A 166 8.17 8.79 18.57
N HIS A 167 8.40 8.72 19.86
CA HIS A 167 9.62 8.16 20.43
C HIS A 167 9.58 6.64 20.30
N ASP A 168 8.47 6.05 20.69
CA ASP A 168 8.28 4.61 20.69
C ASP A 168 8.36 4.01 19.26
N ILE A 169 7.68 4.61 18.28
CA ILE A 169 7.77 4.14 16.88
C ILE A 169 9.19 4.24 16.32
N ARG A 170 10.00 5.22 16.76
CA ARG A 170 11.40 5.33 16.34
C ARG A 170 12.27 4.26 17.00
N VAL A 171 12.05 3.97 18.27
CA VAL A 171 12.74 2.89 19.00
C VAL A 171 12.40 1.55 18.36
N ASN A 172 11.10 1.29 18.13
CA ASN A 172 10.60 0.05 17.53
C ASN A 172 11.13 -0.14 16.11
N THR A 173 11.23 0.95 15.33
CA THR A 173 11.85 0.92 13.99
C THR A 173 13.31 0.48 14.06
N ARG A 174 14.09 1.08 14.95
CA ARG A 174 15.51 0.73 15.11
C ARG A 174 15.69 -0.70 15.59
N THR A 175 14.86 -1.14 16.54
CA THR A 175 14.87 -2.52 17.05
C THR A 175 14.56 -3.52 15.93
N ALA A 176 13.54 -3.24 15.13
CA ALA A 176 13.18 -4.08 13.97
C ALA A 176 14.32 -4.16 12.95
N GLN A 177 14.94 -3.03 12.62
CA GLN A 177 16.08 -2.99 11.69
C GLN A 177 17.32 -3.70 12.22
N PHE A 178 17.58 -3.57 13.52
CA PHE A 178 18.70 -4.27 14.16
C PHE A 178 18.46 -5.79 14.21
N ALA A 179 17.22 -6.19 14.47
CA ALA A 179 16.83 -7.61 14.53
C ALA A 179 16.93 -8.31 13.17
N ASP A 180 16.84 -7.56 12.08
CA ASP A 180 16.92 -8.08 10.71
C ASP A 180 18.31 -8.61 10.31
N GLN A 181 19.37 -8.19 10.97
CA GLN A 181 20.77 -8.56 10.66
C GLN A 181 21.18 -8.38 9.17
N GLY A 182 20.43 -7.59 8.42
CA GLY A 182 20.71 -7.26 7.03
C GLY A 182 20.30 -8.31 5.99
N LEU A 183 19.66 -9.40 6.38
CA LEU A 183 19.22 -10.45 5.46
C LEU A 183 17.86 -10.14 4.79
N MET A 184 16.95 -9.46 5.49
CA MET A 184 15.69 -9.00 4.92
C MET A 184 15.79 -7.60 4.30
N ALA A 185 16.97 -6.95 4.41
CA ALA A 185 17.26 -5.60 3.91
C ALA A 185 16.06 -4.65 4.05
N VAL A 186 15.70 -4.36 5.30
CA VAL A 186 14.59 -3.46 5.62
C VAL A 186 14.98 -2.04 5.21
N SER A 187 14.43 -1.57 4.11
CA SER A 187 14.68 -0.23 3.58
C SER A 187 13.55 0.73 4.01
N TYR A 188 13.92 2.00 4.24
CA TYR A 188 12.92 3.05 4.39
C TYR A 188 12.19 3.25 3.07
N THR A 189 10.88 3.11 3.06
CA THR A 189 10.06 3.59 1.95
C THR A 189 9.72 5.04 2.20
N HIS A 190 10.25 5.92 1.36
CA HIS A 190 9.57 7.18 1.12
C HIS A 190 8.35 6.83 0.23
N LEU A 191 7.17 6.84 0.83
CA LEU A 191 5.90 6.80 0.10
C LEU A 191 5.66 8.15 -0.56
#